data_46d7b85a3f7c86d364ad90f41d3acf1f
#
_entry.id   46d7b85a3f7c86d364ad90f41d3acf1f
#
_cell.length_a   1.000
_cell.length_b   1.000
_cell.length_c   1.000
_cell.angle_alpha   90.00
_cell.angle_beta   90.00
_cell.angle_gamma   90.00
#
_symmetry.space_group_name_H-M   'P 1'
#
loop_
_entity.id
_entity.type
_entity.pdbx_description
1 polymer ?
#
loop_
_entity_poly.entity_id
_entity_poly.type
_entity_poly.pdbx_seq_one_letter_code
_entity_poly.pdbx_strand_id
1 'polypeptide(L)'
;MPQLLQLDSAAALKNSRSREITATFADTWRGLGPEYTVTHRDLHRDPLPHLVDAVLHWPPHLRPEGAASASPEAIAADEALQDELIAELLAADVLLVGAPLYNYSVPSALKAWIDHIHVPGRTAPFGDSDQPLAGRPAVVVSSRGASYDPGSPTEGWDHAVPMLQIILGQALGMPVEVITTSLTLAETIPALAPMRDRSRAELAAAHEEAAAAARRLGASLIAR
;
A
#
# COMPACT_ATOMS: atom_id res chain seq x y z
N MET A 1 2.64 7.57 -20.60
CA MET A 1 2.57 6.10 -20.52
C MET A 1 2.03 5.76 -19.14
N PRO A 2 0.91 5.05 -19.03
CA PRO A 2 0.32 4.71 -17.74
C PRO A 2 1.26 3.85 -16.90
N GLN A 3 1.57 4.32 -15.69
CA GLN A 3 2.50 3.68 -14.78
C GLN A 3 1.81 3.24 -13.48
N LEU A 4 1.94 1.96 -13.15
CA LEU A 4 1.50 1.36 -11.90
C LEU A 4 2.70 1.21 -10.95
N LEU A 5 2.58 1.70 -9.71
CA LEU A 5 3.47 1.32 -8.62
C LEU A 5 2.78 0.21 -7.81
N GLN A 6 3.34 -1.00 -7.85
CA GLN A 6 2.88 -2.14 -7.07
C GLN A 6 3.78 -2.35 -5.86
N LEU A 7 3.18 -2.32 -4.67
CA LEU A 7 3.85 -2.62 -3.41
C LEU A 7 3.32 -3.93 -2.84
N ASP A 8 4.19 -4.89 -2.57
CA ASP A 8 3.86 -6.12 -1.85
C ASP A 8 4.56 -6.14 -0.49
N SER A 9 3.78 -6.24 0.59
CA SER A 9 4.29 -6.20 1.96
C SER A 9 4.13 -7.52 2.74
N ALA A 10 3.55 -8.54 2.11
CA ALA A 10 3.31 -9.83 2.76
C ALA A 10 4.62 -10.57 3.03
N ALA A 11 4.81 -11.04 4.27
CA ALA A 11 5.93 -11.90 4.67
C ALA A 11 5.84 -13.31 4.07
N ALA A 12 4.63 -13.80 3.79
CA ALA A 12 4.43 -15.06 3.08
C ALA A 12 4.73 -14.87 1.59
N LEU A 13 5.86 -15.40 1.13
CA LEU A 13 6.27 -15.34 -0.29
C LEU A 13 5.52 -16.36 -1.15
N LYS A 14 4.99 -17.41 -0.52
CA LYS A 14 4.14 -18.41 -1.15
C LYS A 14 2.79 -18.42 -0.45
N ASN A 15 1.72 -18.65 -1.20
CA ASN A 15 0.36 -18.76 -0.65
C ASN A 15 -0.16 -17.49 0.05
N SER A 16 0.30 -16.31 -0.39
CA SER A 16 -0.21 -15.04 0.09
C SER A 16 -1.33 -14.53 -0.80
N ARG A 17 -2.55 -14.48 -0.27
CA ARG A 17 -3.72 -14.01 -1.03
C ARG A 17 -3.57 -12.55 -1.50
N SER A 18 -3.00 -11.67 -0.67
CA SER A 18 -2.78 -10.30 -1.11
C SER A 18 -1.83 -10.23 -2.32
N ARG A 19 -0.74 -11.03 -2.33
CA ARG A 19 0.18 -11.10 -3.48
C ARG A 19 -0.46 -11.70 -4.72
N GLU A 20 -1.32 -12.71 -4.57
CA GLU A 20 -2.04 -13.32 -5.69
C GLU A 20 -3.00 -12.31 -6.33
N ILE A 21 -3.70 -11.53 -5.51
CA ILE A 21 -4.65 -10.52 -6.00
C ILE A 21 -3.92 -9.32 -6.61
N THR A 22 -2.83 -8.83 -5.99
CA THR A 22 -2.02 -7.74 -6.59
C THR A 22 -1.38 -8.18 -7.91
N ALA A 23 -0.95 -9.44 -8.03
CA ALA A 23 -0.47 -10.01 -9.29
C ALA A 23 -1.57 -10.02 -10.36
N THR A 24 -2.81 -10.43 -10.02
CA THR A 24 -3.95 -10.38 -10.95
C THR A 24 -4.20 -8.96 -11.46
N PHE A 25 -4.15 -7.95 -10.59
CA PHE A 25 -4.28 -6.56 -10.99
C PHE A 25 -3.15 -6.16 -11.96
N ALA A 26 -1.89 -6.42 -11.59
CA ALA A 26 -0.73 -6.03 -12.36
C ALA A 26 -0.65 -6.74 -13.73
N ASP A 27 -1.02 -8.02 -13.80
CA ASP A 27 -1.06 -8.77 -15.06
C ASP A 27 -2.19 -8.26 -15.97
N THR A 28 -3.35 -7.94 -15.39
CA THR A 28 -4.44 -7.29 -16.14
C THR A 28 -4.00 -5.93 -16.66
N TRP A 29 -3.30 -5.13 -15.83
CA TRP A 29 -2.74 -3.83 -16.22
C TRP A 29 -1.79 -3.95 -17.41
N ARG A 30 -0.79 -4.85 -17.35
CA ARG A 30 0.14 -5.11 -18.46
C ARG A 30 -0.58 -5.58 -19.73
N GLY A 31 -1.66 -6.33 -19.55
CA GLY A 31 -2.49 -6.84 -20.67
C GLY A 31 -3.28 -5.75 -21.40
N LEU A 32 -3.36 -4.51 -20.91
CA LEU A 32 -4.05 -3.40 -21.58
C LEU A 32 -3.27 -2.85 -22.78
N GLY A 33 -1.94 -3.01 -22.79
CA GLY A 33 -1.10 -2.59 -23.91
C GLY A 33 0.38 -2.45 -23.51
N PRO A 34 1.29 -2.37 -24.49
CA PRO A 34 2.73 -2.27 -24.22
C PRO A 34 3.15 -0.98 -23.51
N GLU A 35 2.30 0.05 -23.52
CA GLU A 35 2.52 1.32 -22.85
C GLU A 35 2.22 1.28 -21.34
N TYR A 36 1.52 0.23 -20.86
CA TYR A 36 1.18 0.08 -19.45
C TYR A 36 2.31 -0.58 -18.69
N THR A 37 3.04 0.21 -17.93
CA THR A 37 4.21 -0.24 -17.18
C THR A 37 3.89 -0.50 -15.71
N VAL A 38 4.69 -1.37 -15.08
CA VAL A 38 4.59 -1.70 -13.65
C VAL A 38 5.97 -1.59 -13.02
N THR A 39 6.10 -0.68 -12.06
CA THR A 39 7.21 -0.69 -11.10
C THR A 39 6.77 -1.53 -9.91
N HIS A 40 7.52 -2.57 -9.58
CA HIS A 40 7.19 -3.49 -8.47
C HIS A 40 8.25 -3.40 -7.38
N ARG A 41 7.80 -3.09 -6.16
CA ARG A 41 8.62 -3.10 -4.96
C ARG A 41 8.10 -4.14 -3.97
N ASP A 42 8.89 -5.15 -3.70
CA ASP A 42 8.60 -6.18 -2.69
C ASP A 42 9.25 -5.79 -1.35
N LEU A 43 8.46 -5.15 -0.50
CA LEU A 43 8.92 -4.61 0.78
C LEU A 43 9.36 -5.68 1.79
N HIS A 44 9.03 -6.96 1.54
CA HIS A 44 9.49 -8.05 2.40
C HIS A 44 10.81 -8.65 1.91
N ARG A 45 11.01 -8.76 0.58
CA ARG A 45 12.26 -9.27 0.00
C ARG A 45 13.39 -8.26 0.10
N ASP A 46 13.05 -7.00 -0.16
CA ASP A 46 13.96 -5.86 -0.12
C ASP A 46 13.48 -4.87 0.95
N PRO A 47 13.68 -5.22 2.25
CA PRO A 47 13.13 -4.44 3.35
C PRO A 47 13.80 -3.08 3.45
N LEU A 48 12.98 -2.06 3.62
CA LEU A 48 13.46 -0.72 3.88
C LEU A 48 13.96 -0.61 5.34
N PRO A 49 15.01 0.15 5.60
CA PRO A 49 15.41 0.48 6.96
C PRO A 49 14.30 1.29 7.65
N HIS A 50 14.33 1.32 8.98
CA HIS A 50 13.58 2.34 9.70
C HIS A 50 14.27 3.69 9.51
N LEU A 51 13.51 4.80 9.58
CA LEU A 51 14.10 6.14 9.59
C LEU A 51 15.20 6.23 10.66
N VAL A 52 16.37 6.68 10.27
CA VAL A 52 17.52 6.78 11.18
C VAL A 52 17.35 7.88 12.22
N ASP A 53 16.49 8.86 11.92
CA ASP A 53 16.23 9.99 12.81
C ASP A 53 14.84 10.60 12.57
N ALA A 54 14.20 11.10 13.62
CA ALA A 54 12.90 11.72 13.55
C ALA A 54 12.86 13.03 12.73
N VAL A 55 14.00 13.69 12.53
CA VAL A 55 14.07 14.88 11.67
C VAL A 55 13.70 14.61 10.23
N LEU A 56 13.79 13.36 9.79
CA LEU A 56 13.45 12.92 8.43
C LEU A 56 11.94 12.90 8.16
N HIS A 57 11.11 13.02 9.19
CA HIS A 57 9.68 13.29 8.97
C HIS A 57 9.40 14.69 8.42
N TRP A 58 10.41 15.58 8.43
CA TRP A 58 10.29 16.96 7.96
C TRP A 58 11.25 17.25 6.80
N PRO A 59 10.86 18.08 5.84
CA PRO A 59 11.77 18.52 4.80
C PRO A 59 12.90 19.39 5.43
N PRO A 60 14.09 19.43 4.80
CA PRO A 60 15.27 20.07 5.40
C PRO A 60 15.05 21.49 5.95
N HIS A 61 14.27 22.31 5.22
CA HIS A 61 14.01 23.71 5.60
C HIS A 61 13.09 23.90 6.82
N LEU A 62 12.43 22.83 7.28
CA LEU A 62 11.57 22.85 8.48
C LEU A 62 12.22 22.16 9.68
N ARG A 63 13.43 21.63 9.53
CA ARG A 63 14.13 20.94 10.62
C ARG A 63 14.74 21.93 11.59
N PRO A 64 14.54 21.78 12.92
CA PRO A 64 15.23 22.62 13.90
C PRO A 64 16.75 22.39 13.83
N GLU A 65 17.52 23.48 13.96
CA GLU A 65 18.99 23.40 14.01
C GLU A 65 19.44 22.54 15.20
N GLY A 66 20.37 21.61 14.96
CA GLY A 66 20.91 20.72 15.99
C GLY A 66 19.91 19.65 16.49
N ALA A 67 18.75 19.45 15.86
CA ALA A 67 17.77 18.47 16.30
C ALA A 67 18.13 17.02 15.92
N ALA A 68 18.99 16.83 14.91
CA ALA A 68 19.38 15.48 14.47
C ALA A 68 20.28 14.80 15.53
N SER A 69 19.96 13.52 15.81
CA SER A 69 20.73 12.65 16.70
C SER A 69 21.64 11.70 15.93
N ALA A 70 21.28 11.38 14.68
CA ALA A 70 22.09 10.56 13.78
C ALA A 70 23.23 11.35 13.14
N SER A 71 24.24 10.64 12.61
CA SER A 71 25.35 11.29 11.88
C SER A 71 24.89 11.94 10.57
N PRO A 72 25.57 12.99 10.10
CA PRO A 72 25.25 13.61 8.81
C PRO A 72 25.24 12.63 7.64
N GLU A 73 26.14 11.65 7.63
CA GLU A 73 26.23 10.62 6.58
C GLU A 73 25.02 9.69 6.61
N ALA A 74 24.54 9.29 7.81
CA ALA A 74 23.35 8.46 7.96
C ALA A 74 22.09 9.22 7.53
N ILE A 75 21.98 10.50 7.91
CA ILE A 75 20.86 11.36 7.45
C ILE A 75 20.87 11.47 5.93
N ALA A 76 22.02 11.77 5.31
CA ALA A 76 22.10 11.92 3.86
C ALA A 76 21.77 10.64 3.08
N ALA A 77 22.17 9.48 3.61
CA ALA A 77 21.83 8.19 3.01
C ALA A 77 20.32 7.90 3.06
N ASP A 78 19.68 8.21 4.19
CA ASP A 78 18.24 7.99 4.36
C ASP A 78 17.40 9.02 3.58
N GLU A 79 17.88 10.25 3.44
CA GLU A 79 17.30 11.27 2.55
C GLU A 79 17.32 10.81 1.08
N ALA A 80 18.43 10.24 0.63
CA ALA A 80 18.53 9.71 -0.73
C ALA A 80 17.53 8.58 -0.98
N LEU A 81 17.32 7.71 0.02
CA LEU A 81 16.29 6.67 -0.04
C LEU A 81 14.87 7.27 -0.08
N GLN A 82 14.59 8.27 0.77
CA GLN A 82 13.31 9.00 0.73
C GLN A 82 13.06 9.61 -0.65
N ASP A 83 14.08 10.24 -1.24
CA ASP A 83 13.99 10.85 -2.56
C ASP A 83 13.65 9.82 -3.64
N GLU A 84 14.28 8.64 -3.60
CA GLU A 84 13.96 7.52 -4.51
C GLU A 84 12.50 7.07 -4.36
N LEU A 85 12.07 6.78 -3.12
CA LEU A 85 10.72 6.26 -2.85
C LEU A 85 9.63 7.27 -3.21
N ILE A 86 9.86 8.55 -2.91
CA ILE A 86 8.94 9.63 -3.26
C ILE A 86 8.90 9.83 -4.78
N ALA A 87 10.04 9.76 -5.47
CA ALA A 87 10.09 9.87 -6.93
C ALA A 87 9.30 8.73 -7.62
N GLU A 88 9.44 7.49 -7.13
CA GLU A 88 8.64 6.35 -7.63
C GLU A 88 7.13 6.59 -7.44
N LEU A 89 6.74 7.05 -6.27
CA LEU A 89 5.34 7.33 -5.96
C LEU A 89 4.78 8.47 -6.82
N LEU A 90 5.55 9.54 -7.01
CA LEU A 90 5.16 10.69 -7.84
C LEU A 90 5.14 10.36 -9.33
N ALA A 91 5.92 9.39 -9.80
CA ALA A 91 5.92 8.94 -11.18
C ALA A 91 4.69 8.06 -11.51
N ALA A 92 4.12 7.40 -10.52
CA ALA A 92 3.00 6.49 -10.72
C ALA A 92 1.68 7.21 -10.97
N ASP A 93 0.88 6.73 -11.92
CA ASP A 93 -0.50 7.16 -12.14
C ASP A 93 -1.48 6.44 -11.22
N VAL A 94 -1.13 5.21 -10.80
CA VAL A 94 -1.91 4.36 -9.89
C VAL A 94 -0.98 3.72 -8.88
N LEU A 95 -1.38 3.75 -7.60
CA LEU A 95 -0.72 3.01 -6.52
C LEU A 95 -1.52 1.74 -6.20
N LEU A 96 -0.86 0.58 -6.19
CA LEU A 96 -1.42 -0.71 -5.76
C LEU A 96 -0.67 -1.21 -4.53
N VAL A 97 -1.38 -1.46 -3.44
CA VAL A 97 -0.78 -1.86 -2.16
C VAL A 97 -1.33 -3.20 -1.70
N GLY A 98 -0.49 -4.23 -1.68
CA GLY A 98 -0.76 -5.50 -1.02
C GLY A 98 -0.48 -5.40 0.49
N ALA A 99 -1.52 -5.30 1.29
CA ALA A 99 -1.47 -5.06 2.73
C ALA A 99 -2.23 -6.16 3.51
N PRO A 100 -1.62 -7.33 3.76
CA PRO A 100 -2.24 -8.32 4.63
C PRO A 100 -2.38 -7.76 6.06
N LEU A 101 -3.44 -8.14 6.73
CA LEU A 101 -3.66 -7.79 8.14
C LEU A 101 -2.79 -8.65 9.05
N TYR A 102 -1.75 -8.09 9.63
CA TYR A 102 -0.85 -8.74 10.58
C TYR A 102 -1.02 -8.12 11.97
N ASN A 103 -1.37 -8.95 12.93
CA ASN A 103 -1.59 -8.49 14.31
C ASN A 103 -2.49 -7.25 14.36
N TYR A 104 -3.59 -7.30 13.59
CA TYR A 104 -4.63 -6.27 13.50
C TYR A 104 -4.20 -4.95 12.82
N SER A 105 -3.02 -4.89 12.23
CA SER A 105 -2.49 -3.69 11.56
C SER A 105 -1.77 -4.04 10.24
N VAL A 106 -1.10 -3.04 9.64
CA VAL A 106 -0.28 -3.25 8.46
C VAL A 106 1.02 -3.97 8.80
N PRO A 107 1.63 -4.71 7.86
CA PRO A 107 2.98 -5.24 8.04
C PRO A 107 3.99 -4.13 8.35
N SER A 108 4.96 -4.41 9.22
CA SER A 108 6.02 -3.46 9.60
C SER A 108 6.81 -2.93 8.39
N ALA A 109 7.02 -3.77 7.38
CA ALA A 109 7.67 -3.37 6.14
C ALA A 109 6.88 -2.29 5.38
N LEU A 110 5.52 -2.38 5.37
CA LEU A 110 4.68 -1.34 4.77
C LEU A 110 4.71 -0.06 5.61
N LYS A 111 4.75 -0.20 6.96
CA LYS A 111 4.85 0.98 7.83
C LYS A 111 6.16 1.72 7.60
N ALA A 112 7.29 1.01 7.42
CA ALA A 112 8.57 1.63 7.08
C ALA A 112 8.49 2.43 5.77
N TRP A 113 7.86 1.86 4.72
CA TRP A 113 7.64 2.60 3.46
C TRP A 113 6.81 3.87 3.68
N ILE A 114 5.71 3.78 4.44
CA ILE A 114 4.85 4.93 4.76
C ILE A 114 5.65 6.03 5.47
N ASP A 115 6.50 5.65 6.42
CA ASP A 115 7.32 6.62 7.18
C ASP A 115 8.31 7.38 6.30
N HIS A 116 8.83 6.74 5.25
CA HIS A 116 9.70 7.41 4.29
C HIS A 116 8.95 8.32 3.33
N ILE A 117 7.72 7.94 2.91
CA ILE A 117 7.03 8.71 1.85
C ILE A 117 6.09 9.80 2.39
N HIS A 118 5.69 9.75 3.64
CA HIS A 118 4.79 10.74 4.23
C HIS A 118 5.58 11.93 4.78
N VAL A 119 5.92 12.88 3.92
CA VAL A 119 6.73 14.05 4.26
C VAL A 119 5.92 15.33 4.02
N PRO A 120 5.61 16.12 5.07
CA PRO A 120 4.91 17.40 4.95
C PRO A 120 5.61 18.35 3.97
N GLY A 121 4.83 18.99 3.10
CA GLY A 121 5.36 19.88 2.08
C GLY A 121 6.03 19.19 0.86
N ARG A 122 6.11 17.85 0.86
CA ARG A 122 6.59 17.08 -0.30
C ARG A 122 5.52 16.17 -0.90
N THR A 123 4.91 15.33 -0.09
CA THR A 123 3.84 14.40 -0.48
C THR A 123 2.55 14.68 0.27
N ALA A 124 2.66 15.03 1.56
CA ALA A 124 1.54 15.48 2.36
C ALA A 124 1.46 17.03 2.38
N PRO A 125 0.26 17.63 2.45
CA PRO A 125 0.10 19.09 2.48
C PRO A 125 0.72 19.68 3.75
N PHE A 126 1.35 20.85 3.61
CA PHE A 126 1.82 21.66 4.73
C PHE A 126 1.82 23.14 4.35
N GLY A 127 1.08 23.97 5.10
CA GLY A 127 0.86 25.36 4.73
C GLY A 127 0.18 25.48 3.36
N ASP A 128 0.77 26.28 2.48
CA ASP A 128 0.29 26.50 1.10
C ASP A 128 0.92 25.51 0.09
N SER A 129 1.51 24.40 0.55
CA SER A 129 2.13 23.43 -0.37
C SER A 129 1.09 22.67 -1.19
N ASP A 130 1.47 22.31 -2.42
CA ASP A 130 0.66 21.47 -3.30
C ASP A 130 0.42 20.08 -2.70
N GLN A 131 -0.65 19.44 -3.16
CA GLN A 131 -0.91 18.00 -2.94
C GLN A 131 -0.61 17.23 -4.24
N PRO A 132 0.63 16.83 -4.50
CA PRO A 132 1.03 16.28 -5.79
C PRO A 132 0.39 14.91 -6.09
N LEU A 133 -0.15 14.24 -5.08
CA LEU A 133 -0.83 12.94 -5.19
C LEU A 133 -2.35 13.07 -5.23
N ALA A 134 -2.90 14.27 -5.03
CA ALA A 134 -4.33 14.47 -4.99
C ALA A 134 -5.01 14.01 -6.30
N GLY A 135 -6.06 13.19 -6.15
CA GLY A 135 -6.80 12.63 -7.27
C GLY A 135 -6.15 11.47 -8.01
N ARG A 136 -4.91 11.05 -7.66
CA ARG A 136 -4.31 9.82 -8.18
C ARG A 136 -4.87 8.61 -7.43
N PRO A 137 -5.42 7.59 -8.09
CA PRO A 137 -6.07 6.48 -7.41
C PRO A 137 -5.06 5.58 -6.69
N ALA A 138 -5.46 5.12 -5.50
CA ALA A 138 -4.79 4.06 -4.77
C ALA A 138 -5.73 2.87 -4.59
N VAL A 139 -5.24 1.66 -4.84
CA VAL A 139 -5.96 0.40 -4.60
C VAL A 139 -5.25 -0.37 -3.50
N VAL A 140 -5.97 -0.66 -2.41
CA VAL A 140 -5.49 -1.42 -1.27
C VAL A 140 -6.08 -2.82 -1.30
N VAL A 141 -5.23 -3.83 -1.40
CA VAL A 141 -5.61 -5.24 -1.31
C VAL A 141 -5.31 -5.75 0.09
N SER A 142 -6.34 -5.93 0.91
CA SER A 142 -6.21 -6.42 2.28
C SER A 142 -6.68 -7.88 2.41
N SER A 143 -5.80 -8.76 2.89
CA SER A 143 -6.14 -10.15 3.21
C SER A 143 -6.13 -10.37 4.72
N ARG A 144 -7.14 -11.08 5.24
CA ARG A 144 -7.41 -11.20 6.68
C ARG A 144 -7.56 -12.66 7.09
N GLY A 145 -6.99 -13.02 8.23
CA GLY A 145 -7.04 -14.40 8.76
C GLY A 145 -8.44 -14.87 9.16
N ALA A 146 -9.20 -13.99 9.81
CA ALA A 146 -10.55 -14.24 10.33
C ALA A 146 -11.61 -13.37 9.63
N SER A 147 -12.86 -13.44 10.07
CA SER A 147 -13.91 -12.49 9.73
C SER A 147 -13.77 -11.24 10.60
N TYR A 148 -14.00 -10.07 10.00
CA TYR A 148 -14.06 -8.76 10.68
C TYR A 148 -15.39 -8.07 10.38
N ASP A 149 -16.40 -8.87 10.04
CA ASP A 149 -17.75 -8.38 9.71
C ASP A 149 -18.44 -7.80 10.93
N PRO A 150 -19.44 -6.93 10.73
CA PRO A 150 -20.34 -6.52 11.80
C PRO A 150 -20.94 -7.72 12.55
N GLY A 151 -20.90 -7.69 13.87
CA GLY A 151 -21.35 -8.77 14.75
C GLY A 151 -20.35 -9.92 14.94
N SER A 152 -19.19 -9.91 14.29
CA SER A 152 -18.12 -10.88 14.57
C SER A 152 -17.36 -10.52 15.86
N PRO A 153 -16.73 -11.50 16.54
CA PRO A 153 -15.92 -11.22 17.75
C PRO A 153 -14.74 -10.26 17.50
N THR A 154 -14.36 -10.09 16.25
CA THR A 154 -13.24 -9.24 15.83
C THR A 154 -13.69 -7.98 15.08
N GLU A 155 -15.00 -7.65 15.17
CA GLU A 155 -15.51 -6.37 14.64
C GLU A 155 -14.72 -5.19 15.22
N GLY A 156 -14.30 -4.27 14.35
CA GLY A 156 -13.52 -3.09 14.75
C GLY A 156 -12.04 -3.33 15.03
N TRP A 157 -11.54 -4.57 14.89
CA TRP A 157 -10.12 -4.87 15.13
C TRP A 157 -9.23 -4.73 13.88
N ASP A 158 -9.80 -4.41 12.73
CA ASP A 158 -9.01 -4.06 11.55
C ASP A 158 -8.54 -2.61 11.65
N HIS A 159 -7.28 -2.42 12.00
CA HIS A 159 -6.62 -1.11 12.04
C HIS A 159 -5.73 -0.87 10.81
N ALA A 160 -5.64 -1.83 9.88
CA ALA A 160 -4.84 -1.67 8.66
C ALA A 160 -5.57 -0.82 7.61
N VAL A 161 -6.78 -1.22 7.23
CA VAL A 161 -7.56 -0.51 6.20
C VAL A 161 -7.90 0.91 6.64
N PRO A 162 -8.44 1.18 7.86
CA PRO A 162 -8.71 2.55 8.31
C PRO A 162 -7.46 3.43 8.32
N MET A 163 -6.31 2.91 8.76
CA MET A 163 -5.07 3.67 8.77
C MET A 163 -4.61 4.01 7.34
N LEU A 164 -4.68 3.06 6.40
CA LEU A 164 -4.33 3.32 5.00
C LEU A 164 -5.28 4.34 4.35
N GLN A 165 -6.57 4.30 4.68
CA GLN A 165 -7.53 5.32 4.23
C GLN A 165 -7.22 6.71 4.78
N ILE A 166 -6.74 6.81 6.02
CA ILE A 166 -6.29 8.09 6.59
C ILE A 166 -5.04 8.57 5.86
N ILE A 167 -4.01 7.72 5.75
CA ILE A 167 -2.72 8.12 5.16
C ILE A 167 -2.87 8.42 3.66
N LEU A 168 -3.32 7.45 2.87
CA LEU A 168 -3.41 7.61 1.41
C LEU A 168 -4.56 8.53 1.01
N GLY A 169 -5.72 8.38 1.67
CA GLY A 169 -6.92 9.12 1.34
C GLY A 169 -6.90 10.55 1.89
N GLN A 170 -6.89 10.71 3.20
CA GLN A 170 -7.07 12.01 3.81
C GLN A 170 -5.79 12.85 3.78
N ALA A 171 -4.64 12.25 4.13
CA ALA A 171 -3.38 12.98 4.20
C ALA A 171 -2.74 13.20 2.82
N LEU A 172 -2.74 12.22 1.91
CA LEU A 172 -2.14 12.34 0.59
C LEU A 172 -3.15 12.72 -0.51
N GLY A 173 -4.44 12.77 -0.22
CA GLY A 173 -5.50 13.19 -1.16
C GLY A 173 -5.81 12.19 -2.27
N MET A 174 -5.40 10.93 -2.14
CA MET A 174 -5.61 9.88 -3.12
C MET A 174 -7.01 9.26 -2.96
N PRO A 175 -7.83 9.10 -4.01
CA PRO A 175 -9.02 8.24 -3.95
C PRO A 175 -8.61 6.79 -3.66
N VAL A 176 -9.06 6.25 -2.52
CA VAL A 176 -8.70 4.89 -2.07
C VAL A 176 -9.84 3.92 -2.36
N GLU A 177 -9.56 2.89 -3.16
CA GLU A 177 -10.40 1.72 -3.35
C GLU A 177 -9.85 0.55 -2.55
N VAL A 178 -10.71 -0.21 -1.87
CA VAL A 178 -10.27 -1.31 -1.00
C VAL A 178 -10.87 -2.63 -1.49
N ILE A 179 -10.01 -3.58 -1.82
CA ILE A 179 -10.35 -4.96 -2.16
C ILE A 179 -9.99 -5.84 -0.98
N THR A 180 -10.93 -6.62 -0.46
CA THR A 180 -10.70 -7.47 0.71
C THR A 180 -10.98 -8.93 0.44
N THR A 181 -10.20 -9.81 1.10
CA THR A 181 -10.50 -11.23 1.24
C THR A 181 -10.26 -11.65 2.67
N SER A 182 -11.25 -12.27 3.30
CA SER A 182 -11.17 -12.68 4.70
C SER A 182 -11.01 -14.21 4.82
N LEU A 183 -10.93 -14.70 6.05
CA LEU A 183 -10.92 -16.13 6.37
C LEU A 183 -9.77 -16.90 5.72
N THR A 184 -8.60 -16.24 5.55
CA THR A 184 -7.44 -16.92 4.92
C THR A 184 -6.96 -18.13 5.73
N LEU A 185 -7.30 -18.21 7.01
CA LEU A 185 -6.97 -19.32 7.90
C LEU A 185 -7.95 -20.49 7.82
N ALA A 186 -9.06 -20.36 7.06
CA ALA A 186 -10.09 -21.41 6.99
C ALA A 186 -9.57 -22.73 6.37
N GLU A 187 -8.54 -22.67 5.53
CA GLU A 187 -7.94 -23.88 4.93
C GLU A 187 -7.03 -24.61 5.91
N THR A 188 -6.49 -23.94 6.93
CA THR A 188 -5.47 -24.49 7.82
C THR A 188 -5.98 -24.74 9.25
N ILE A 189 -6.94 -23.94 9.73
CA ILE A 189 -7.46 -24.05 11.09
C ILE A 189 -8.75 -24.88 11.08
N PRO A 190 -8.78 -26.07 11.75
CA PRO A 190 -9.96 -26.96 11.75
C PRO A 190 -11.25 -26.28 12.24
N ALA A 191 -11.17 -25.41 13.24
CA ALA A 191 -12.31 -24.68 13.77
C ALA A 191 -12.95 -23.74 12.73
N LEU A 192 -12.22 -23.31 11.71
CA LEU A 192 -12.69 -22.45 10.62
C LEU A 192 -13.09 -23.24 9.36
N ALA A 193 -13.00 -24.57 9.36
CA ALA A 193 -13.34 -25.41 8.22
C ALA A 193 -14.77 -25.16 7.66
N PRO A 194 -15.81 -24.87 8.47
CA PRO A 194 -17.13 -24.52 7.95
C PRO A 194 -17.15 -23.23 7.09
N MET A 195 -16.12 -22.39 7.19
CA MET A 195 -16.02 -21.12 6.46
C MET A 195 -15.23 -21.23 5.14
N ARG A 196 -14.78 -22.42 4.74
CA ARG A 196 -13.93 -22.61 3.54
C ARG A 196 -14.61 -22.13 2.26
N ASP A 197 -15.88 -22.48 2.07
CA ASP A 197 -16.59 -22.10 0.85
C ASP A 197 -16.74 -20.58 0.75
N ARG A 198 -17.08 -19.91 1.85
CA ARG A 198 -17.09 -18.46 1.94
C ARG A 198 -15.70 -17.87 1.66
N SER A 199 -14.66 -18.41 2.28
CA SER A 199 -13.27 -18.00 2.09
C SER A 199 -12.83 -18.06 0.61
N ARG A 200 -13.22 -19.13 -0.11
CA ARG A 200 -12.93 -19.31 -1.54
C ARG A 200 -13.73 -18.35 -2.41
N ALA A 201 -15.02 -18.16 -2.09
CA ALA A 201 -15.86 -17.21 -2.80
C ALA A 201 -15.35 -15.77 -2.69
N GLU A 202 -14.95 -15.34 -1.48
CA GLU A 202 -14.34 -14.02 -1.25
C GLU A 202 -13.03 -13.86 -2.03
N LEU A 203 -12.19 -14.89 -2.07
CA LEU A 203 -10.96 -14.83 -2.87
C LEU A 203 -11.24 -14.68 -4.36
N ALA A 204 -12.19 -15.46 -4.88
CA ALA A 204 -12.59 -15.37 -6.29
C ALA A 204 -13.14 -13.98 -6.64
N ALA A 205 -14.03 -13.44 -5.80
CA ALA A 205 -14.55 -12.08 -5.96
C ALA A 205 -13.45 -11.02 -5.93
N ALA A 206 -12.48 -11.14 -5.03
CA ALA A 206 -11.37 -10.20 -4.94
C ALA A 206 -10.47 -10.21 -6.20
N HIS A 207 -10.27 -11.36 -6.83
CA HIS A 207 -9.58 -11.45 -8.13
C HIS A 207 -10.38 -10.77 -9.25
N GLU A 208 -11.70 -10.97 -9.29
CA GLU A 208 -12.57 -10.31 -10.28
C GLU A 208 -12.57 -8.79 -10.10
N GLU A 209 -12.69 -8.32 -8.86
CA GLU A 209 -12.62 -6.89 -8.51
C GLU A 209 -11.27 -6.28 -8.90
N ALA A 210 -10.15 -6.96 -8.61
CA ALA A 210 -8.81 -6.50 -8.96
C ALA A 210 -8.64 -6.35 -10.49
N ALA A 211 -9.08 -7.35 -11.25
CA ALA A 211 -9.03 -7.29 -12.71
C ALA A 211 -9.96 -6.19 -13.27
N ALA A 212 -11.14 -6.01 -12.69
CA ALA A 212 -12.07 -4.95 -13.10
C ALA A 212 -11.51 -3.55 -12.79
N ALA A 213 -10.93 -3.35 -11.61
CA ALA A 213 -10.30 -2.10 -11.21
C ALA A 213 -9.12 -1.73 -12.12
N ALA A 214 -8.25 -2.71 -12.45
CA ALA A 214 -7.12 -2.49 -13.36
C ALA A 214 -7.60 -2.01 -14.74
N ARG A 215 -8.61 -2.68 -15.33
CA ARG A 215 -9.19 -2.27 -16.61
C ARG A 215 -9.81 -0.87 -16.57
N ARG A 216 -10.60 -0.59 -15.56
CA ARG A 216 -11.30 0.69 -15.37
C ARG A 216 -10.33 1.85 -15.19
N LEU A 217 -9.34 1.68 -14.31
CA LEU A 217 -8.34 2.72 -14.03
C LEU A 217 -7.43 2.94 -15.23
N GLY A 218 -6.97 1.88 -15.90
CA GLY A 218 -6.17 1.98 -17.11
C GLY A 218 -6.89 2.71 -18.24
N ALA A 219 -8.16 2.39 -18.50
CA ALA A 219 -8.96 3.09 -19.50
C ALA A 219 -9.16 4.58 -19.21
N SER A 220 -9.30 4.95 -17.93
CA SER A 220 -9.50 6.35 -17.51
C SER A 220 -8.28 7.24 -17.76
N LEU A 221 -7.07 6.67 -17.83
CA LEU A 221 -5.83 7.42 -18.07
C LEU A 221 -5.60 7.76 -19.53
N ILE A 222 -6.15 6.99 -20.46
CA ILE A 222 -6.05 7.28 -21.91
C ILE A 222 -7.12 8.29 -22.34
N ALA A 223 -8.21 8.42 -21.60
CA ALA A 223 -9.29 9.33 -21.90
C ALA A 223 -9.02 10.79 -21.45
N ARG A 224 -7.89 11.04 -20.79
CA ARG A 224 -7.42 12.38 -20.36
C ARG A 224 -6.47 12.95 -21.38
#